data_6eed0b0f5142c547d843db5e2c9f42a0
#
_entry.id   6eed0b0f5142c547d843db5e2c9f42a0
#
_cell.length_a   1.000
_cell.length_b   1.000
_cell.length_c   1.000
_cell.angle_alpha   90.00
_cell.angle_beta   90.00
_cell.angle_gamma   90.00
#
_symmetry.space_group_name_H-M   'P 1'
#
loop_
_entity.id
_entity.type
_entity.pdbx_description
1 polymer ?
#
loop_
_entity_poly.entity_id
_entity_poly.type
_entity_poly.pdbx_seq_one_letter_code
_entity_poly.pdbx_strand_id
1 'polypeptide(L)'
;MKHVVVGTAGHIDHGKTSLVKALTGTDTDRLPEEKARGITIDLGFAFLEEPDGLTVEIVDVPGHERFIKNMLAGVGGIDLAMLVIAADEGVMPQTREHFAICSLLHIAGGLIVLTKTDLVEPDWLELVRDDVAALTRGTFLDGAPIVPVSARTGEGIGELRADLRDLAAKVPSRGTDQLPRLPIDRVFTIKGFGTVVTGTLMAGRLRVDDRVEVFPAGLQAKIRGLQTHGRSVSDSIAGQRTAVNLQGVDRVAVERGNVLGLAGTLVPSTLVDATLELLPDAPRPLKTRDRVRVHTGTTEVMARLLLLDRPELAPGASTFARFRLEAPIVALPGDRFVIRSYSPMVTVGGGTLLDIAPPRFKLKAPAHLAHVRLLAEGSPDTVVEEHVRHAGGAGVRFGPLSGRVPFGPERLRGLLEGLQRAGRAVAIDRDWFVHAESLARLRGLVVGALEQFHRASPLRPGMSREELRGRAGAPDERVFGHLLGSLESEGVLRADRDKVRLASHEVRLTAEQQRVVDRLEQTYLDAAAAPPGPEEALGRAGLAGGEEHELFQFLVEGRKLVRVKESLYFHAQALDAIQDKLVAMLRERKEIGPGDIKDLLGISRKYAIPLLEFFDSRRVTARVGERRVLRGG
;
A
#
# COMPACT_ATOMS: atom_id res chain seq x y z
N MET A 1 -13.39 15.19 25.31
CA MET A 1 -12.33 16.22 25.36
C MET A 1 -11.92 16.55 23.94
N LYS A 2 -11.78 17.82 23.60
CA LYS A 2 -11.39 18.30 22.28
C LYS A 2 -9.98 18.89 22.36
N HIS A 3 -9.08 18.44 21.48
CA HIS A 3 -7.72 18.97 21.36
C HIS A 3 -7.57 19.70 20.06
N VAL A 4 -7.04 20.92 20.12
CA VAL A 4 -6.77 21.81 18.96
C VAL A 4 -5.32 22.25 19.04
N VAL A 5 -4.59 22.10 17.94
CA VAL A 5 -3.18 22.46 17.87
C VAL A 5 -3.02 23.82 17.19
N VAL A 6 -2.40 24.77 17.90
CA VAL A 6 -2.12 26.12 17.41
C VAL A 6 -0.62 26.28 17.23
N GLY A 7 -0.19 26.73 16.06
CA GLY A 7 1.22 27.00 15.79
C GLY A 7 1.50 28.49 15.77
N THR A 8 2.57 28.96 16.45
CA THR A 8 3.07 30.30 16.25
C THR A 8 3.74 30.43 14.87
N ALA A 9 3.67 31.58 14.25
CA ALA A 9 4.39 31.91 13.00
C ALA A 9 4.86 33.36 13.10
N GLY A 10 6.01 33.72 12.53
CA GLY A 10 6.51 35.09 12.57
C GLY A 10 8.04 35.15 12.67
N HIS A 11 8.56 36.37 12.54
CA HIS A 11 9.99 36.68 12.52
C HIS A 11 10.69 36.32 13.83
N ILE A 12 12.02 36.20 13.79
CA ILE A 12 12.86 36.16 15.01
C ILE A 12 12.62 37.46 15.79
N ASP A 13 12.70 37.42 17.11
CA ASP A 13 12.53 38.56 18.03
C ASP A 13 11.15 39.24 18.01
N HIS A 14 10.17 38.76 17.26
CA HIS A 14 8.79 39.22 17.31
C HIS A 14 8.03 38.78 18.59
N GLY A 15 8.72 38.18 19.54
CA GLY A 15 8.17 37.88 20.86
C GLY A 15 7.27 36.64 20.92
N LYS A 16 7.38 35.65 19.99
CA LYS A 16 6.57 34.41 19.99
C LYS A 16 6.66 33.68 21.33
N THR A 17 7.84 33.36 21.79
CA THR A 17 8.09 32.64 23.05
C THR A 17 7.62 33.41 24.26
N SER A 18 7.85 34.73 24.28
CA SER A 18 7.36 35.64 25.35
C SER A 18 5.83 35.70 25.39
N LEU A 19 5.19 35.71 24.23
CA LEU A 19 3.74 35.67 24.08
C LEU A 19 3.17 34.34 24.60
N VAL A 20 3.73 33.21 24.20
CA VAL A 20 3.31 31.87 24.68
C VAL A 20 3.47 31.79 26.19
N LYS A 21 4.58 32.30 26.74
CA LYS A 21 4.81 32.35 28.18
C LYS A 21 3.79 33.22 28.91
N ALA A 22 3.47 34.40 28.39
CA ALA A 22 2.46 35.29 28.96
C ALA A 22 1.05 34.67 28.93
N LEU A 23 0.73 33.93 27.86
CA LEU A 23 -0.57 33.31 27.66
C LEU A 23 -0.76 32.03 28.53
N THR A 24 0.30 31.22 28.69
CA THR A 24 0.21 29.88 29.32
C THR A 24 0.94 29.74 30.65
N GLY A 25 1.82 30.67 30.99
CA GLY A 25 2.75 30.55 32.12
C GLY A 25 3.95 29.62 31.88
N THR A 26 4.02 28.96 30.71
CA THR A 26 5.08 27.98 30.37
C THR A 26 6.18 28.63 29.55
N ASP A 27 7.43 28.54 30.00
CA ASP A 27 8.60 28.92 29.23
C ASP A 27 8.95 27.82 28.23
N THR A 28 8.80 28.08 26.93
CA THR A 28 9.03 27.08 25.88
C THR A 28 10.50 26.92 25.49
N ASP A 29 11.37 27.88 25.83
CA ASP A 29 12.81 27.78 25.63
C ASP A 29 13.44 26.90 26.73
N ARG A 30 13.93 25.70 26.32
CA ARG A 30 14.40 24.65 27.23
C ARG A 30 15.90 24.42 27.13
N LEU A 31 16.47 24.65 25.93
CA LEU A 31 17.88 24.44 25.71
C LEU A 31 18.70 25.55 26.38
N PRO A 32 19.81 25.22 27.06
CA PRO A 32 20.70 26.24 27.61
C PRO A 32 21.17 27.25 26.56
N GLU A 33 21.33 26.79 25.31
CA GLU A 33 21.73 27.61 24.18
C GLU A 33 20.64 28.60 23.75
N GLU A 34 19.36 28.22 23.80
CA GLU A 34 18.22 29.11 23.56
C GLU A 34 18.20 30.24 24.58
N LYS A 35 18.33 29.92 25.87
CA LYS A 35 18.37 30.88 26.96
C LYS A 35 19.58 31.82 26.91
N ALA A 36 20.74 31.29 26.50
CA ALA A 36 21.96 32.06 26.38
C ALA A 36 21.94 33.05 25.20
N ARG A 37 21.29 32.66 24.09
CA ARG A 37 21.22 33.45 22.86
C ARG A 37 19.93 34.29 22.73
N GLY A 38 18.92 34.01 23.56
CA GLY A 38 17.59 34.64 23.48
C GLY A 38 16.79 34.28 22.22
N ILE A 39 17.14 33.16 21.55
CA ILE A 39 16.48 32.69 20.31
C ILE A 39 16.02 31.25 20.45
N THR A 40 14.79 30.95 20.02
CA THR A 40 14.27 29.58 19.95
C THR A 40 14.92 28.83 18.80
N ILE A 41 15.49 27.66 19.08
CA ILE A 41 16.21 26.79 18.14
C ILE A 41 15.36 25.58 17.74
N ASP A 42 14.73 24.94 18.72
CA ASP A 42 13.87 23.76 18.53
C ASP A 42 12.42 24.08 18.87
N LEU A 43 11.50 23.16 18.57
CA LEU A 43 10.08 23.33 18.86
C LEU A 43 9.83 23.48 20.37
N GLY A 44 9.10 24.53 20.76
CA GLY A 44 8.55 24.70 22.09
C GLY A 44 7.13 24.16 22.17
N PHE A 45 6.68 23.75 23.34
CA PHE A 45 5.33 23.23 23.54
C PHE A 45 4.74 23.73 24.84
N ALA A 46 3.51 24.24 24.75
CA ALA A 46 2.71 24.67 25.87
C ALA A 46 1.24 24.27 25.64
N PHE A 47 0.40 24.40 26.61
CA PHE A 47 -1.03 24.10 26.48
C PHE A 47 -1.88 25.00 27.38
N LEU A 48 -3.15 25.15 26.99
CA LEU A 48 -4.19 25.79 27.76
C LEU A 48 -5.33 24.80 27.96
N GLU A 49 -5.69 24.53 29.21
CA GLU A 49 -6.88 23.74 29.56
C GLU A 49 -8.03 24.70 29.85
N GLU A 50 -9.13 24.56 29.10
CA GLU A 50 -10.35 25.35 29.33
C GLU A 50 -11.38 24.52 30.14
N PRO A 51 -12.24 25.20 30.96
CA PRO A 51 -13.16 24.51 31.85
C PRO A 51 -14.18 23.58 31.17
N ASP A 52 -14.47 23.85 29.88
CA ASP A 52 -15.41 23.08 29.05
C ASP A 52 -14.81 21.82 28.43
N GLY A 53 -13.56 21.48 28.79
CA GLY A 53 -12.84 20.31 28.29
C GLY A 53 -12.17 20.50 26.94
N LEU A 54 -12.08 21.75 26.43
CA LEU A 54 -11.23 22.12 25.31
C LEU A 54 -9.79 22.26 25.79
N THR A 55 -8.86 21.63 25.10
CA THR A 55 -7.42 21.84 25.31
C THR A 55 -6.82 22.43 24.04
N VAL A 56 -6.14 23.56 24.18
CA VAL A 56 -5.38 24.23 23.11
C VAL A 56 -3.91 23.90 23.31
N GLU A 57 -3.38 23.08 22.42
CA GLU A 57 -1.96 22.72 22.36
C GLU A 57 -1.23 23.80 21.57
N ILE A 58 -0.21 24.45 22.13
CA ILE A 58 0.55 25.50 21.46
C ILE A 58 1.91 24.97 21.07
N VAL A 59 2.21 25.07 19.78
CA VAL A 59 3.54 24.75 19.20
C VAL A 59 4.26 26.06 18.93
N ASP A 60 5.25 26.36 19.74
CA ASP A 60 6.10 27.52 19.57
C ASP A 60 7.23 27.18 18.60
N VAL A 61 7.24 27.82 17.43
CA VAL A 61 8.20 27.52 16.37
C VAL A 61 9.35 28.51 16.34
N PRO A 62 10.58 28.06 16.01
CA PRO A 62 11.72 28.96 15.85
C PRO A 62 11.47 29.96 14.71
N GLY A 63 11.86 31.23 14.92
CA GLY A 63 11.66 32.30 13.95
C GLY A 63 12.77 32.45 12.92
N HIS A 64 13.96 31.92 13.18
CA HIS A 64 15.15 32.12 12.34
C HIS A 64 15.18 31.19 11.12
N GLU A 65 15.54 31.71 9.94
CA GLU A 65 15.59 30.97 8.66
C GLU A 65 16.37 29.66 8.70
N ARG A 66 17.46 29.58 9.50
CA ARG A 66 18.24 28.36 9.67
C ARG A 66 17.47 27.22 10.33
N PHE A 67 16.39 27.55 11.05
CA PHE A 67 15.59 26.59 11.80
C PHE A 67 14.23 26.30 11.17
N ILE A 68 13.98 26.74 9.93
CA ILE A 68 12.74 26.43 9.20
C ILE A 68 12.49 24.92 9.11
N LYS A 69 13.55 24.10 9.02
CA LYS A 69 13.43 22.65 9.13
C LYS A 69 12.76 22.21 10.44
N ASN A 70 13.11 22.84 11.55
CA ASN A 70 12.50 22.56 12.85
C ASN A 70 11.06 23.07 12.91
N MET A 71 10.80 24.26 12.37
CA MET A 71 9.46 24.80 12.21
C MET A 71 8.57 23.82 11.41
N LEU A 72 9.00 23.41 10.21
CA LEU A 72 8.23 22.51 9.34
C LEU A 72 7.89 21.18 10.03
N ALA A 73 8.77 20.67 10.89
CA ALA A 73 8.49 19.47 11.66
C ALA A 73 7.39 19.65 12.73
N GLY A 74 7.15 20.87 13.18
CA GLY A 74 6.07 21.18 14.14
C GLY A 74 4.73 21.53 13.47
N VAL A 75 4.79 22.10 12.27
CA VAL A 75 3.60 22.70 11.61
C VAL A 75 2.70 21.65 10.95
N GLY A 76 3.18 20.45 10.66
CA GLY A 76 2.41 19.41 9.98
C GLY A 76 1.16 18.91 10.74
N GLY A 77 1.03 19.25 12.02
CA GLY A 77 -0.12 18.89 12.84
C GLY A 77 -0.92 20.07 13.37
N ILE A 78 -0.76 21.26 12.82
CA ILE A 78 -1.42 22.49 13.29
C ILE A 78 -2.82 22.63 12.68
N ASP A 79 -3.79 23.03 13.50
CA ASP A 79 -5.16 23.32 13.10
C ASP A 79 -5.37 24.83 12.85
N LEU A 80 -4.74 25.69 13.67
CA LEU A 80 -4.85 27.15 13.62
C LEU A 80 -3.47 27.80 13.65
N ALA A 81 -3.28 28.87 12.90
CA ALA A 81 -2.07 29.66 12.93
C ALA A 81 -2.23 30.91 13.84
N MET A 82 -1.21 31.15 14.64
CA MET A 82 -1.05 32.41 15.39
C MET A 82 0.12 33.17 14.76
N LEU A 83 -0.22 34.11 13.85
CA LEU A 83 0.77 34.95 13.16
C LEU A 83 1.20 36.09 14.05
N VAL A 84 2.45 36.05 14.52
CA VAL A 84 2.99 37.00 15.50
C VAL A 84 3.88 38.02 14.79
N ILE A 85 3.53 39.30 14.93
CA ILE A 85 4.22 40.44 14.31
C ILE A 85 4.51 41.45 15.40
N ALA A 86 5.76 41.91 15.51
CA ALA A 86 6.11 42.97 16.43
C ALA A 86 5.67 44.33 15.87
N ALA A 87 4.96 45.09 16.65
CA ALA A 87 4.42 46.39 16.22
C ALA A 87 5.51 47.42 15.88
N ASP A 88 6.67 47.34 16.52
CA ASP A 88 7.83 48.21 16.28
C ASP A 88 8.55 47.90 14.95
N GLU A 89 8.43 46.70 14.41
CA GLU A 89 9.15 46.25 13.20
C GLU A 89 8.22 46.01 11.99
N GLY A 90 6.94 45.69 12.24
CA GLY A 90 5.98 45.35 11.17
C GLY A 90 6.24 44.03 10.47
N VAL A 91 5.83 43.90 9.20
CA VAL A 91 5.90 42.68 8.42
C VAL A 91 7.32 42.45 7.87
N MET A 92 8.04 41.49 8.43
CA MET A 92 9.42 41.14 8.09
C MET A 92 9.51 39.94 7.11
N PRO A 93 10.65 39.72 6.41
CA PRO A 93 10.79 38.66 5.41
C PRO A 93 10.46 37.22 5.93
N GLN A 94 10.89 36.89 7.15
CA GLN A 94 10.59 35.58 7.75
C GLN A 94 9.11 35.46 8.12
N THR A 95 8.43 36.54 8.43
CA THR A 95 6.96 36.58 8.62
C THR A 95 6.26 36.12 7.34
N ARG A 96 6.71 36.63 6.17
CA ARG A 96 6.17 36.23 4.86
C ARG A 96 6.45 34.75 4.54
N GLU A 97 7.66 34.26 4.81
CA GLU A 97 8.00 32.82 4.58
C GLU A 97 7.17 31.90 5.49
N HIS A 98 7.03 32.22 6.79
CA HIS A 98 6.20 31.44 7.71
C HIS A 98 4.72 31.47 7.30
N PHE A 99 4.23 32.60 6.87
CA PHE A 99 2.87 32.76 6.37
C PHE A 99 2.62 31.96 5.10
N ALA A 100 3.57 31.97 4.14
CA ALA A 100 3.51 31.15 2.93
C ALA A 100 3.51 29.65 3.26
N ILE A 101 4.32 29.20 4.24
CA ILE A 101 4.31 27.81 4.72
C ILE A 101 2.94 27.44 5.30
N CYS A 102 2.35 28.29 6.14
CA CYS A 102 1.02 28.06 6.70
C CYS A 102 -0.06 27.95 5.59
N SER A 103 0.04 28.80 4.55
CA SER A 103 -0.85 28.74 3.38
C SER A 103 -0.69 27.44 2.60
N LEU A 104 0.54 27.01 2.30
CA LEU A 104 0.84 25.74 1.59
C LEU A 104 0.36 24.51 2.37
N LEU A 105 0.36 24.57 3.69
CA LEU A 105 -0.17 23.52 4.56
C LEU A 105 -1.69 23.56 4.68
N HIS A 106 -2.34 24.55 4.06
CA HIS A 106 -3.79 24.75 4.07
C HIS A 106 -4.36 24.77 5.50
N ILE A 107 -3.70 25.51 6.41
CA ILE A 107 -4.22 25.72 7.75
C ILE A 107 -5.57 26.42 7.63
N ALA A 108 -6.58 25.90 8.35
CA ALA A 108 -7.97 26.28 8.11
C ALA A 108 -8.33 27.71 8.58
N GLY A 109 -7.49 28.32 9.43
CA GLY A 109 -7.72 29.67 9.97
C GLY A 109 -6.71 30.01 11.05
N GLY A 110 -6.94 31.10 11.73
CA GLY A 110 -6.06 31.57 12.80
C GLY A 110 -6.38 32.98 13.23
N LEU A 111 -5.42 33.59 13.89
CA LEU A 111 -5.46 34.97 14.31
C LEU A 111 -4.08 35.63 14.15
N ILE A 112 -4.06 36.95 14.19
CA ILE A 112 -2.86 37.75 14.08
C ILE A 112 -2.63 38.47 15.41
N VAL A 113 -1.40 38.43 15.90
CA VAL A 113 -1.04 39.08 17.17
C VAL A 113 0.00 40.14 16.89
N LEU A 114 -0.34 41.39 17.18
CA LEU A 114 0.61 42.49 17.17
C LEU A 114 1.24 42.61 18.56
N THR A 115 2.49 42.19 18.68
CA THR A 115 3.23 42.22 19.96
C THR A 115 3.99 43.51 20.16
N LYS A 116 4.52 43.74 21.37
CA LYS A 116 5.33 44.92 21.76
C LYS A 116 4.57 46.22 21.58
N THR A 117 3.26 46.24 21.78
CA THR A 117 2.42 47.45 21.64
C THR A 117 2.79 48.53 22.61
N ASP A 118 3.46 48.19 23.71
CA ASP A 118 4.00 49.12 24.68
C ASP A 118 5.22 49.96 24.19
N LEU A 119 5.74 49.67 22.99
CA LEU A 119 6.89 50.34 22.38
C LEU A 119 6.49 51.32 21.27
N VAL A 120 5.21 51.39 20.90
CA VAL A 120 4.76 52.19 19.76
C VAL A 120 3.58 53.08 20.11
N GLU A 121 3.42 54.20 19.38
CA GLU A 121 2.28 55.09 19.51
C GLU A 121 1.05 54.50 18.76
N PRO A 122 -0.18 54.90 19.15
CA PRO A 122 -1.41 54.39 18.55
C PRO A 122 -1.50 54.57 17.02
N ASP A 123 -1.08 55.72 16.50
CA ASP A 123 -1.10 55.99 15.05
C ASP A 123 -0.19 55.05 14.26
N TRP A 124 0.95 54.67 14.83
CA TRP A 124 1.85 53.68 14.22
C TRP A 124 1.25 52.29 14.23
N LEU A 125 0.57 51.91 15.32
CA LEU A 125 -0.10 50.65 15.44
C LEU A 125 -1.18 50.46 14.35
N GLU A 126 -1.95 51.50 14.03
CA GLU A 126 -2.94 51.46 12.94
C GLU A 126 -2.28 51.26 11.58
N LEU A 127 -1.15 51.91 11.28
CA LEU A 127 -0.40 51.65 10.03
C LEU A 127 0.05 50.20 9.91
N VAL A 128 0.56 49.59 11.00
CA VAL A 128 0.96 48.19 11.01
C VAL A 128 -0.25 47.25 10.81
N ARG A 129 -1.42 47.60 11.38
CA ARG A 129 -2.68 46.86 11.14
C ARG A 129 -3.08 46.88 9.67
N ASP A 130 -2.97 48.03 9.00
CA ASP A 130 -3.29 48.17 7.58
C ASP A 130 -2.35 47.33 6.70
N ASP A 131 -1.04 47.32 6.99
CA ASP A 131 -0.04 46.53 6.31
C ASP A 131 -0.32 45.03 6.46
N VAL A 132 -0.69 44.59 7.65
CA VAL A 132 -1.04 43.21 7.96
C VAL A 132 -2.34 42.80 7.27
N ALA A 133 -3.37 43.67 7.29
CA ALA A 133 -4.62 43.44 6.57
C ALA A 133 -4.40 43.33 5.05
N ALA A 134 -3.48 44.12 4.50
CA ALA A 134 -3.09 44.03 3.10
C ALA A 134 -2.36 42.69 2.78
N LEU A 135 -1.47 42.23 3.67
CA LEU A 135 -0.76 40.94 3.53
C LEU A 135 -1.72 39.74 3.53
N THR A 136 -2.75 39.78 4.38
CA THR A 136 -3.64 38.66 4.61
C THR A 136 -4.86 38.61 3.69
N ARG A 137 -5.11 39.69 2.94
CA ARG A 137 -6.27 39.81 2.03
C ARG A 137 -6.31 38.64 1.00
N GLY A 138 -7.46 38.00 0.89
CA GLY A 138 -7.67 36.86 -0.03
C GLY A 138 -6.96 35.59 0.38
N THR A 139 -6.46 35.49 1.62
CA THR A 139 -5.79 34.31 2.16
C THR A 139 -6.63 33.65 3.26
N PHE A 140 -6.11 32.57 3.87
CA PHE A 140 -6.78 31.85 4.99
C PHE A 140 -6.89 32.71 6.28
N LEU A 141 -6.20 33.86 6.38
CA LEU A 141 -6.30 34.83 7.47
C LEU A 141 -7.04 36.13 7.05
N ASP A 142 -7.72 36.13 5.90
CA ASP A 142 -8.54 37.28 5.50
C ASP A 142 -9.70 37.50 6.49
N GLY A 143 -9.79 38.70 7.07
CA GLY A 143 -10.76 38.98 8.11
C GLY A 143 -10.53 38.33 9.48
N ALA A 144 -9.38 37.68 9.68
CA ALA A 144 -9.02 37.13 10.98
C ALA A 144 -8.83 38.23 12.07
N PRO A 145 -9.11 37.90 13.34
CA PRO A 145 -8.85 38.85 14.44
C PRO A 145 -7.39 39.34 14.45
N ILE A 146 -7.20 40.65 14.62
CA ILE A 146 -5.89 41.27 14.83
C ILE A 146 -5.86 41.82 16.26
N VAL A 147 -5.16 41.12 17.13
CA VAL A 147 -5.14 41.39 18.58
C VAL A 147 -3.84 42.06 18.97
N PRO A 148 -3.88 43.34 19.42
CA PRO A 148 -2.71 44.04 19.95
C PRO A 148 -2.41 43.53 21.37
N VAL A 149 -1.14 43.19 21.65
CA VAL A 149 -0.73 42.71 22.98
C VAL A 149 0.63 43.25 23.41
N SER A 150 0.82 43.39 24.70
CA SER A 150 2.13 43.49 25.32
C SER A 150 2.35 42.32 26.29
N ALA A 151 3.24 41.42 25.95
CA ALA A 151 3.62 40.33 26.85
C ALA A 151 4.33 40.85 28.13
N ARG A 152 4.85 42.07 28.10
CA ARG A 152 5.52 42.72 29.23
C ARG A 152 4.53 43.30 30.23
N THR A 153 3.49 44.00 29.76
CA THR A 153 2.49 44.65 30.63
C THR A 153 1.29 43.74 30.94
N GLY A 154 1.06 42.69 30.12
CA GLY A 154 -0.09 41.81 30.18
C GLY A 154 -1.32 42.35 29.41
N GLU A 155 -1.22 43.52 28.80
CA GLU A 155 -2.28 44.14 28.00
C GLU A 155 -2.65 43.25 26.78
N GLY A 156 -3.95 43.10 26.50
CA GLY A 156 -4.47 42.30 25.37
C GLY A 156 -4.41 40.76 25.55
N ILE A 157 -3.70 40.22 26.55
CA ILE A 157 -3.56 38.75 26.75
C ILE A 157 -4.92 38.10 27.04
N GLY A 158 -5.80 38.75 27.78
CA GLY A 158 -7.15 38.25 28.07
C GLY A 158 -8.03 38.16 26.83
N GLU A 159 -7.99 39.17 25.95
CA GLU A 159 -8.68 39.21 24.66
C GLU A 159 -8.12 38.11 23.74
N LEU A 160 -6.81 38.01 23.61
CA LEU A 160 -6.15 36.95 22.83
C LEU A 160 -6.58 35.56 23.26
N ARG A 161 -6.68 35.31 24.57
CA ARG A 161 -7.13 34.00 25.08
C ARG A 161 -8.58 33.72 24.72
N ALA A 162 -9.46 34.72 24.78
CA ALA A 162 -10.87 34.61 24.42
C ALA A 162 -11.03 34.29 22.92
N ASP A 163 -10.37 35.07 22.05
CA ASP A 163 -10.40 34.86 20.60
C ASP A 163 -9.84 33.50 20.21
N LEU A 164 -8.73 33.09 20.83
CA LEU A 164 -8.11 31.78 20.59
C LEU A 164 -9.05 30.62 20.97
N ARG A 165 -9.75 30.74 22.12
CA ARG A 165 -10.75 29.78 22.56
C ARG A 165 -11.93 29.69 21.58
N ASP A 166 -12.45 30.83 21.13
CA ASP A 166 -13.59 30.91 20.21
C ASP A 166 -13.25 30.33 18.84
N LEU A 167 -12.03 30.55 18.33
CA LEU A 167 -11.53 29.94 17.11
C LEU A 167 -11.34 28.42 17.29
N ALA A 168 -10.71 28.01 18.38
CA ALA A 168 -10.49 26.59 18.67
C ALA A 168 -11.82 25.80 18.85
N ALA A 169 -12.86 26.46 19.39
CA ALA A 169 -14.19 25.84 19.49
C ALA A 169 -14.80 25.50 18.12
N LYS A 170 -14.47 26.26 17.07
CA LYS A 170 -14.98 26.07 15.69
C LYS A 170 -14.22 24.99 14.90
N VAL A 171 -13.00 24.64 15.29
CA VAL A 171 -12.20 23.60 14.60
C VAL A 171 -12.90 22.25 14.71
N PRO A 172 -13.06 21.47 13.64
CA PRO A 172 -13.61 20.12 13.72
C PRO A 172 -12.74 19.21 14.58
N SER A 173 -13.35 18.30 15.33
CA SER A 173 -12.59 17.27 16.04
C SER A 173 -11.89 16.34 15.07
N ARG A 174 -10.64 15.97 15.36
CA ARG A 174 -9.89 15.03 14.56
C ARG A 174 -10.47 13.61 14.70
N GLY A 175 -10.43 12.85 13.61
CA GLY A 175 -10.93 11.47 13.59
C GLY A 175 -10.08 10.55 14.47
N THR A 176 -10.72 9.91 15.45
CA THR A 176 -10.10 8.90 16.31
C THR A 176 -10.22 7.48 15.74
N ASP A 177 -10.98 7.30 14.67
CA ASP A 177 -11.21 6.07 13.92
C ASP A 177 -10.17 5.83 12.81
N GLN A 178 -9.35 6.84 12.51
CA GLN A 178 -8.28 6.75 11.52
C GLN A 178 -7.09 5.93 12.03
N LEU A 179 -6.20 5.55 11.11
CA LEU A 179 -4.94 4.88 11.46
C LEU A 179 -4.08 5.79 12.34
N PRO A 180 -3.68 5.36 13.54
CA PRO A 180 -2.87 6.18 14.42
C PRO A 180 -1.49 6.43 13.81
N ARG A 181 -1.08 7.70 13.79
CA ARG A 181 0.21 8.16 13.30
C ARG A 181 0.78 9.23 14.20
N LEU A 182 1.97 8.96 14.70
CA LEU A 182 2.73 9.91 15.52
C LEU A 182 4.09 10.15 14.83
N PRO A 183 4.23 11.24 14.05
CA PRO A 183 5.53 11.67 13.55
C PRO A 183 6.46 12.01 14.72
N ILE A 184 7.61 11.38 14.77
CA ILE A 184 8.55 11.50 15.87
C ILE A 184 9.36 12.80 15.69
N ASP A 185 9.24 13.70 16.66
CA ASP A 185 10.02 14.95 16.70
C ASP A 185 11.24 14.85 17.64
N ARG A 186 11.20 14.00 18.67
CA ARG A 186 12.31 13.76 19.60
C ARG A 186 12.42 12.32 20.04
N VAL A 187 13.65 11.90 20.33
CA VAL A 187 13.97 10.58 20.86
C VAL A 187 14.97 10.74 22.00
N PHE A 188 14.66 10.17 23.14
CA PHE A 188 15.55 10.19 24.32
C PHE A 188 15.43 8.90 25.13
N THR A 189 16.39 8.72 26.03
CA THR A 189 16.39 7.57 26.95
C THR A 189 16.11 8.06 28.37
N ILE A 190 15.18 7.42 29.06
CA ILE A 190 14.96 7.64 30.49
C ILE A 190 15.53 6.44 31.24
N LYS A 191 16.40 6.72 32.22
CA LYS A 191 17.04 5.68 33.03
C LYS A 191 15.96 4.79 33.70
N GLY A 192 16.01 3.48 33.45
CA GLY A 192 15.03 2.50 33.97
C GLY A 192 13.76 2.34 33.10
N PHE A 193 13.49 3.25 32.14
CA PHE A 193 12.30 3.18 31.29
C PHE A 193 12.61 2.84 29.81
N GLY A 194 13.86 3.02 29.38
CA GLY A 194 14.28 2.71 28.00
C GLY A 194 14.03 3.86 27.02
N THR A 195 13.74 3.53 25.77
CA THR A 195 13.54 4.49 24.68
C THR A 195 12.17 5.16 24.78
N VAL A 196 12.17 6.49 24.77
CA VAL A 196 10.96 7.32 24.73
C VAL A 196 11.00 8.18 23.47
N VAL A 197 9.91 8.19 22.73
CA VAL A 197 9.69 9.06 21.57
C VAL A 197 8.59 10.06 21.87
N THR A 198 8.69 11.25 21.31
CA THR A 198 7.61 12.25 21.39
C THR A 198 7.19 12.70 20.01
N GLY A 199 5.94 13.13 19.92
CA GLY A 199 5.33 13.70 18.73
C GLY A 199 3.89 14.14 19.00
N THR A 200 3.29 14.83 18.07
CA THR A 200 1.84 15.11 18.09
C THR A 200 1.13 13.96 17.35
N LEU A 201 0.18 13.31 18.01
CA LEU A 201 -0.62 12.26 17.37
C LEU A 201 -1.53 12.89 16.32
N MET A 202 -1.23 12.67 15.04
CA MET A 202 -1.93 13.31 13.94
C MET A 202 -3.33 12.77 13.71
N ALA A 203 -3.50 11.46 13.92
CA ALA A 203 -4.75 10.74 13.66
C ALA A 203 -4.87 9.53 14.60
N GLY A 204 -6.07 9.02 14.78
CA GLY A 204 -6.37 7.77 15.48
C GLY A 204 -6.17 7.84 16.99
N ARG A 205 -5.88 6.69 17.56
CA ARG A 205 -5.69 6.49 19.00
C ARG A 205 -4.57 5.49 19.24
N LEU A 206 -3.72 5.75 20.25
CA LEU A 206 -2.71 4.81 20.78
C LEU A 206 -3.07 4.43 22.22
N ARG A 207 -2.86 3.18 22.58
CA ARG A 207 -3.11 2.65 23.93
C ARG A 207 -1.86 1.99 24.49
N VAL A 208 -1.76 1.96 25.80
CA VAL A 208 -0.78 1.10 26.48
C VAL A 208 -1.01 -0.35 26.06
N ASP A 209 0.06 -1.10 25.89
CA ASP A 209 0.10 -2.48 25.38
C ASP A 209 -0.12 -2.66 23.87
N ASP A 210 -0.43 -1.61 23.09
CA ASP A 210 -0.49 -1.69 21.63
C ASP A 210 0.84 -2.18 21.05
N ARG A 211 0.74 -3.04 20.03
CA ARG A 211 1.87 -3.41 19.18
C ARG A 211 2.02 -2.35 18.09
N VAL A 212 3.15 -1.70 18.10
CA VAL A 212 3.47 -0.59 17.20
C VAL A 212 4.72 -0.90 16.39
N GLU A 213 4.90 -0.13 15.36
CA GLU A 213 6.05 -0.22 14.47
C GLU A 213 6.61 1.19 14.22
N VAL A 214 7.94 1.30 14.27
CA VAL A 214 8.65 2.52 13.91
C VAL A 214 9.02 2.44 12.43
N PHE A 215 8.38 3.24 11.64
CA PHE A 215 8.60 3.35 10.20
C PHE A 215 9.61 4.46 9.87
N PRO A 216 10.37 4.35 8.74
CA PRO A 216 10.33 3.29 7.72
C PRO A 216 11.15 2.06 8.06
N ALA A 217 11.86 2.02 9.19
CA ALA A 217 12.80 0.96 9.56
C ALA A 217 12.13 -0.39 9.86
N GLY A 218 10.80 -0.44 10.07
CA GLY A 218 10.08 -1.67 10.36
C GLY A 218 10.32 -2.24 11.75
N LEU A 219 10.77 -1.40 12.71
CA LEU A 219 11.11 -1.84 14.06
C LEU A 219 9.87 -2.07 14.89
N GLN A 220 9.63 -3.32 15.26
CA GLN A 220 8.50 -3.71 16.09
C GLN A 220 8.75 -3.34 17.56
N ALA A 221 7.74 -2.75 18.19
CA ALA A 221 7.76 -2.37 19.59
C ALA A 221 6.41 -2.61 20.26
N LYS A 222 6.40 -2.56 21.59
CA LYS A 222 5.19 -2.53 22.41
C LYS A 222 5.16 -1.23 23.19
N ILE A 223 4.01 -0.58 23.28
CA ILE A 223 3.82 0.61 24.11
C ILE A 223 3.80 0.17 25.58
N ARG A 224 4.83 0.57 26.34
CA ARG A 224 4.91 0.31 27.78
C ARG A 224 4.19 1.37 28.60
N GLY A 225 4.08 2.59 28.09
CA GLY A 225 3.42 3.69 28.79
C GLY A 225 3.27 4.90 27.86
N LEU A 226 2.27 5.69 28.17
CA LEU A 226 1.94 6.94 27.47
C LEU A 226 1.91 8.09 28.47
N GLN A 227 2.35 9.26 28.04
CA GLN A 227 2.20 10.52 28.80
C GLN A 227 1.74 11.64 27.88
N THR A 228 0.79 12.42 28.36
CA THR A 228 0.32 13.68 27.79
C THR A 228 0.37 14.76 28.86
N HIS A 229 0.86 15.95 28.56
CA HIS A 229 1.01 17.07 29.52
C HIS A 229 1.75 16.67 30.83
N GLY A 230 2.74 15.78 30.73
CA GLY A 230 3.48 15.27 31.88
C GLY A 230 2.72 14.27 32.78
N ARG A 231 1.47 13.94 32.45
CA ARG A 231 0.64 12.97 33.20
C ARG A 231 0.63 11.63 32.47
N SER A 232 0.74 10.52 33.22
CA SER A 232 0.58 9.18 32.66
C SER A 232 -0.89 8.93 32.30
N VAL A 233 -1.11 8.36 31.11
CA VAL A 233 -2.43 8.05 30.57
C VAL A 233 -2.49 6.62 30.05
N SER A 234 -3.69 6.03 30.00
CA SER A 234 -3.90 4.70 29.41
C SER A 234 -4.00 4.74 27.88
N ASP A 235 -4.44 5.87 27.33
CA ASP A 235 -4.57 6.09 25.91
C ASP A 235 -4.31 7.56 25.55
N SER A 236 -3.97 7.77 24.29
CA SER A 236 -3.79 9.10 23.67
C SER A 236 -4.54 9.15 22.35
N ILE A 237 -5.12 10.32 22.05
CA ILE A 237 -5.95 10.57 20.87
C ILE A 237 -5.35 11.64 19.94
N ALA A 238 -5.84 11.68 18.73
CA ALA A 238 -5.45 12.67 17.73
C ALA A 238 -5.52 14.11 18.27
N GLY A 239 -4.50 14.92 17.97
CA GLY A 239 -4.30 16.28 18.46
C GLY A 239 -3.42 16.39 19.70
N GLN A 240 -3.23 15.32 20.46
CA GLN A 240 -2.43 15.34 21.69
C GLN A 240 -0.94 15.20 21.41
N ARG A 241 -0.16 16.05 22.07
CA ARG A 241 1.28 15.82 22.18
C ARG A 241 1.55 14.68 23.14
N THR A 242 2.17 13.63 22.64
CA THR A 242 2.31 12.37 23.35
C THR A 242 3.76 11.93 23.47
N ALA A 243 4.18 11.55 24.68
CA ALA A 243 5.40 10.78 24.90
C ALA A 243 5.06 9.30 24.99
N VAL A 244 5.73 8.49 24.19
CA VAL A 244 5.50 7.04 24.07
C VAL A 244 6.74 6.31 24.51
N ASN A 245 6.63 5.50 25.57
CA ASN A 245 7.69 4.61 26.01
C ASN A 245 7.61 3.31 25.22
N LEU A 246 8.68 3.01 24.48
CA LEU A 246 8.77 1.85 23.59
C LEU A 246 9.59 0.73 24.23
N GLN A 247 9.01 -0.45 24.31
CA GLN A 247 9.68 -1.67 24.72
C GLN A 247 10.24 -2.41 23.50
N GLY A 248 11.50 -2.84 23.57
CA GLY A 248 12.11 -3.69 22.55
C GLY A 248 12.83 -2.93 21.42
N VAL A 249 12.99 -1.61 21.56
CA VAL A 249 13.70 -0.79 20.55
C VAL A 249 14.78 0.04 21.21
N ASP A 250 15.98 0.00 20.64
CA ASP A 250 17.11 0.82 21.07
C ASP A 250 16.97 2.26 20.58
N ARG A 251 17.39 3.22 21.41
CA ARG A 251 17.34 4.66 21.10
C ARG A 251 18.07 5.01 19.80
N VAL A 252 19.20 4.37 19.52
CA VAL A 252 20.04 4.64 18.32
C VAL A 252 19.40 4.19 17.01
N ALA A 253 18.38 3.33 17.09
CA ALA A 253 17.66 2.84 15.92
C ALA A 253 16.44 3.70 15.55
N VAL A 254 16.13 4.73 16.36
CA VAL A 254 15.00 5.64 16.14
C VAL A 254 15.50 7.07 16.07
N GLU A 255 15.04 7.80 15.08
CA GLU A 255 15.43 9.18 14.85
C GLU A 255 14.24 10.10 14.56
N ARG A 256 14.44 11.41 14.65
CA ARG A 256 13.49 12.40 14.19
C ARG A 256 13.19 12.18 12.70
N GLY A 257 11.92 12.25 12.31
CA GLY A 257 11.47 11.95 10.95
C GLY A 257 10.88 10.56 10.81
N ASN A 258 11.15 9.64 11.75
CA ASN A 258 10.43 8.38 11.79
C ASN A 258 8.96 8.61 12.19
N VAL A 259 8.11 7.63 11.90
CA VAL A 259 6.68 7.65 12.23
C VAL A 259 6.35 6.42 13.05
N LEU A 260 5.69 6.61 14.20
CA LEU A 260 5.13 5.52 14.98
C LEU A 260 3.68 5.28 14.56
N GLY A 261 3.34 4.04 14.25
CA GLY A 261 1.98 3.60 13.91
C GLY A 261 1.72 2.18 14.42
N LEU A 262 0.49 1.67 14.23
CA LEU A 262 0.20 0.26 14.53
C LEU A 262 0.99 -0.65 13.57
N ALA A 263 1.43 -1.78 14.08
CA ALA A 263 2.23 -2.73 13.32
C ALA A 263 1.50 -3.21 12.05
N GLY A 264 2.20 -3.14 10.91
CA GLY A 264 1.71 -3.60 9.61
C GLY A 264 0.62 -2.74 8.95
N THR A 265 0.37 -1.50 9.43
CA THR A 265 -0.70 -0.65 8.90
C THR A 265 -0.24 0.42 7.92
N LEU A 266 1.01 0.85 8.00
CA LEU A 266 1.57 1.91 7.14
C LEU A 266 2.59 1.32 6.16
N VAL A 267 2.74 1.97 5.02
CA VAL A 267 3.63 1.51 3.94
C VAL A 267 4.68 2.58 3.65
N PRO A 268 5.98 2.30 3.86
CA PRO A 268 7.04 3.20 3.41
C PRO A 268 7.10 3.26 1.88
N SER A 269 7.27 4.46 1.33
CA SER A 269 7.39 4.64 -0.11
C SER A 269 8.47 5.63 -0.53
N THR A 270 9.10 5.35 -1.66
CA THR A 270 10.04 6.24 -2.35
C THR A 270 9.42 6.89 -3.59
N LEU A 271 8.13 6.68 -3.82
CA LEU A 271 7.40 7.22 -4.97
C LEU A 271 6.03 7.71 -4.52
N VAL A 272 5.72 8.97 -4.76
CA VAL A 272 4.42 9.56 -4.39
C VAL A 272 3.87 10.43 -5.51
N ASP A 273 2.55 10.45 -5.67
CA ASP A 273 1.84 11.40 -6.53
C ASP A 273 1.14 12.44 -5.66
N ALA A 274 1.11 13.67 -6.15
CA ALA A 274 0.63 14.81 -5.39
C ALA A 274 0.06 15.92 -6.29
N THR A 275 -0.76 16.80 -5.71
CA THR A 275 -0.90 18.17 -6.22
C THR A 275 0.36 18.96 -5.88
N LEU A 276 0.74 19.86 -6.74
CA LEU A 276 1.86 20.78 -6.51
C LEU A 276 1.46 22.19 -6.92
N GLU A 277 1.59 23.13 -6.00
CA GLU A 277 1.47 24.56 -6.24
C GLU A 277 2.82 25.24 -6.03
N LEU A 278 3.17 26.15 -6.92
CA LEU A 278 4.38 26.94 -6.85
C LEU A 278 4.01 28.34 -6.36
N LEU A 279 4.71 28.83 -5.33
CA LEU A 279 4.47 30.16 -4.80
C LEU A 279 4.64 31.24 -5.88
N PRO A 280 3.85 32.34 -5.84
CA PRO A 280 3.96 33.43 -6.81
C PRO A 280 5.34 34.12 -6.82
N ASP A 281 6.00 34.17 -5.67
CA ASP A 281 7.33 34.74 -5.48
C ASP A 281 8.49 33.72 -5.61
N ALA A 282 8.19 32.51 -6.09
CA ALA A 282 9.22 31.52 -6.36
C ALA A 282 10.26 32.07 -7.34
N PRO A 283 11.57 31.91 -7.07
CA PRO A 283 12.63 32.60 -7.84
C PRO A 283 12.76 32.13 -9.30
N ARG A 284 12.22 30.96 -9.62
CA ARG A 284 12.20 30.40 -10.96
C ARG A 284 11.10 29.36 -11.15
N PRO A 285 10.67 29.10 -12.38
CA PRO A 285 9.82 27.96 -12.69
C PRO A 285 10.47 26.62 -12.30
N LEU A 286 9.65 25.62 -11.98
CA LEU A 286 10.09 24.25 -11.76
C LEU A 286 9.95 23.41 -13.02
N LYS A 287 10.93 22.55 -13.27
CA LYS A 287 10.97 21.63 -14.44
C LYS A 287 11.02 20.17 -13.99
N THR A 288 10.57 19.30 -14.88
CA THR A 288 10.76 17.86 -14.70
C THR A 288 12.26 17.53 -14.54
N ARG A 289 12.57 16.73 -13.50
CA ARG A 289 13.89 16.34 -13.01
C ARG A 289 14.57 17.34 -12.07
N ASP A 290 13.96 18.49 -11.78
CA ASP A 290 14.46 19.35 -10.73
C ASP A 290 14.58 18.58 -9.41
N ARG A 291 15.64 18.88 -8.66
CA ARG A 291 15.89 18.31 -7.35
C ARG A 291 15.40 19.27 -6.30
N VAL A 292 14.51 18.80 -5.43
CA VAL A 292 13.87 19.59 -4.38
C VAL A 292 13.97 18.87 -3.04
N ARG A 293 13.85 19.61 -1.95
CA ARG A 293 13.66 19.08 -0.60
C ARG A 293 12.18 19.00 -0.31
N VAL A 294 11.69 17.83 0.03
CA VAL A 294 10.30 17.58 0.43
C VAL A 294 10.24 17.47 1.94
N HIS A 295 9.38 18.26 2.56
CA HIS A 295 9.09 18.24 3.98
C HIS A 295 7.65 17.78 4.19
N THR A 296 7.44 16.71 4.97
CA THR A 296 6.12 16.23 5.36
C THR A 296 6.19 15.62 6.77
N GLY A 297 5.24 15.99 7.65
CA GLY A 297 5.35 15.69 9.08
C GLY A 297 6.69 16.18 9.64
N THR A 298 7.43 15.30 10.30
CA THR A 298 8.77 15.60 10.85
C THR A 298 9.93 15.22 9.90
N THR A 299 9.61 14.70 8.71
CA THR A 299 10.58 14.16 7.74
C THR A 299 11.01 15.21 6.73
N GLU A 300 12.31 15.21 6.40
CA GLU A 300 12.90 15.91 5.26
C GLU A 300 13.58 14.89 4.35
N VAL A 301 13.26 14.90 3.06
CA VAL A 301 13.87 14.01 2.08
C VAL A 301 14.12 14.73 0.76
N MET A 302 15.22 14.39 0.10
CA MET A 302 15.49 14.86 -1.27
C MET A 302 14.61 14.10 -2.27
N ALA A 303 14.14 14.81 -3.28
CA ALA A 303 13.30 14.24 -4.33
C ALA A 303 13.67 14.78 -5.72
N ARG A 304 13.39 13.97 -6.74
CA ARG A 304 13.33 14.41 -8.13
C ARG A 304 11.88 14.58 -8.55
N LEU A 305 11.57 15.78 -9.04
CA LEU A 305 10.26 16.17 -9.49
C LEU A 305 9.97 15.64 -10.90
N LEU A 306 8.75 15.14 -11.13
CA LEU A 306 8.21 14.85 -12.45
C LEU A 306 6.84 15.51 -12.58
N LEU A 307 6.72 16.48 -13.47
CA LEU A 307 5.43 17.10 -13.81
C LEU A 307 4.65 16.15 -14.74
N LEU A 308 3.38 15.90 -14.42
CA LEU A 308 2.59 14.86 -15.10
C LEU A 308 1.88 15.38 -16.36
N ASP A 309 1.52 16.66 -16.41
CA ASP A 309 0.70 17.26 -17.47
C ASP A 309 1.43 18.33 -18.31
N ARG A 310 2.58 18.81 -17.84
CA ARG A 310 3.32 19.90 -18.48
C ARG A 310 4.84 19.75 -18.31
N PRO A 311 5.67 20.39 -19.16
CA PRO A 311 7.13 20.33 -19.03
C PRO A 311 7.68 21.23 -17.93
N GLU A 312 6.96 22.31 -17.59
CA GLU A 312 7.39 23.37 -16.68
C GLU A 312 6.21 23.94 -15.90
N LEU A 313 6.41 24.28 -14.63
CA LEU A 313 5.45 24.91 -13.74
C LEU A 313 5.91 26.34 -13.43
N ALA A 314 5.15 27.33 -13.88
CA ALA A 314 5.42 28.75 -13.62
C ALA A 314 5.08 29.13 -12.16
N PRO A 315 5.74 30.17 -11.59
CA PRO A 315 5.33 30.76 -10.32
C PRO A 315 3.84 31.12 -10.29
N GLY A 316 3.16 30.85 -9.17
CA GLY A 316 1.72 31.05 -8.99
C GLY A 316 0.82 29.99 -9.65
N ALA A 317 1.38 29.01 -10.34
CA ALA A 317 0.62 27.95 -10.98
C ALA A 317 0.58 26.66 -10.14
N SER A 318 -0.40 25.80 -10.46
CA SER A 318 -0.54 24.46 -9.87
C SER A 318 -0.60 23.37 -10.93
N THR A 319 -0.27 22.13 -10.54
CA THR A 319 -0.24 20.97 -11.40
C THR A 319 -0.31 19.66 -10.59
N PHE A 320 -0.36 18.52 -11.29
CA PHE A 320 -0.08 17.21 -10.70
C PHE A 320 1.38 16.83 -10.91
N ALA A 321 1.98 16.29 -9.87
CA ALA A 321 3.39 15.94 -9.88
C ALA A 321 3.63 14.58 -9.23
N ARG A 322 4.68 13.92 -9.68
CA ARG A 322 5.25 12.72 -9.06
C ARG A 322 6.61 13.08 -8.46
N PHE A 323 6.82 12.67 -7.23
CA PHE A 323 8.11 12.79 -6.55
C PHE A 323 8.76 11.41 -6.45
N ARG A 324 10.00 11.32 -6.96
CA ARG A 324 10.89 10.20 -6.70
C ARG A 324 11.83 10.59 -5.57
N LEU A 325 11.56 10.05 -4.41
CA LEU A 325 12.27 10.34 -3.16
C LEU A 325 13.58 9.55 -3.08
N GLU A 326 14.61 10.15 -2.49
CA GLU A 326 15.93 9.51 -2.29
C GLU A 326 15.96 8.61 -1.05
N ALA A 327 14.99 8.77 -0.14
CA ALA A 327 14.76 7.89 1.00
C ALA A 327 13.25 7.64 1.16
N PRO A 328 12.83 6.52 1.76
CA PRO A 328 11.42 6.24 1.98
C PRO A 328 10.79 7.20 2.99
N ILE A 329 9.58 7.65 2.71
CA ILE A 329 8.72 8.37 3.66
C ILE A 329 7.53 7.52 4.04
N VAL A 330 6.89 7.87 5.15
CA VAL A 330 5.61 7.30 5.59
C VAL A 330 4.61 8.44 5.74
N ALA A 331 3.61 8.40 4.89
CA ALA A 331 2.55 9.40 4.83
C ALA A 331 1.22 8.72 4.45
N LEU A 332 0.13 9.46 4.47
CA LEU A 332 -1.16 9.03 3.91
C LEU A 332 -1.63 10.03 2.84
N PRO A 333 -2.50 9.61 1.92
CA PRO A 333 -3.21 10.55 1.06
C PRO A 333 -3.92 11.62 1.90
N GLY A 334 -3.85 12.87 1.44
CA GLY A 334 -4.35 14.03 2.18
C GLY A 334 -3.29 14.73 3.04
N ASP A 335 -2.14 14.09 3.31
CA ASP A 335 -1.06 14.77 4.02
C ASP A 335 -0.50 15.93 3.20
N ARG A 336 -0.18 17.01 3.90
CA ARG A 336 0.41 18.19 3.30
C ARG A 336 1.92 18.08 3.26
N PHE A 337 2.51 18.70 2.27
CA PHE A 337 3.96 18.83 2.17
C PHE A 337 4.37 20.21 1.68
N VAL A 338 5.59 20.59 2.02
CA VAL A 338 6.25 21.79 1.54
C VAL A 338 7.49 21.39 0.77
N ILE A 339 7.78 22.08 -0.32
CA ILE A 339 9.03 21.91 -1.05
C ILE A 339 9.91 23.14 -0.92
N ARG A 340 11.21 22.89 -0.69
CA ARG A 340 12.24 23.92 -0.71
C ARG A 340 13.23 23.65 -1.85
N SER A 341 13.75 24.71 -2.45
CA SER A 341 14.77 24.57 -3.48
C SER A 341 16.04 23.94 -2.91
N TYR A 342 16.82 23.28 -3.77
CA TYR A 342 18.08 22.67 -3.35
C TYR A 342 19.11 23.72 -2.95
N SER A 343 19.25 24.78 -3.75
CA SER A 343 20.13 25.91 -3.51
C SER A 343 19.68 27.12 -4.34
N PRO A 344 19.55 28.32 -3.75
CA PRO A 344 19.50 28.58 -2.31
C PRO A 344 18.33 27.89 -1.64
N MET A 345 18.41 27.64 -0.34
CA MET A 345 17.42 26.88 0.41
C MET A 345 16.25 27.79 0.83
N VAL A 346 15.34 28.04 -0.11
CA VAL A 346 14.12 28.84 0.09
C VAL A 346 12.87 27.99 -0.15
N THR A 347 11.80 28.31 0.55
CA THR A 347 10.48 27.69 0.31
C THR A 347 9.96 28.15 -1.04
N VAL A 348 9.59 27.18 -1.90
CA VAL A 348 9.16 27.50 -3.27
C VAL A 348 7.75 27.03 -3.58
N GLY A 349 7.20 26.08 -2.83
CA GLY A 349 5.86 25.56 -3.07
C GLY A 349 5.50 24.43 -2.13
N GLY A 350 4.37 23.77 -2.40
CA GLY A 350 3.86 22.67 -1.60
C GLY A 350 2.65 22.02 -2.24
N GLY A 351 1.90 21.26 -1.46
CA GLY A 351 0.68 20.61 -1.95
C GLY A 351 0.20 19.47 -1.07
N THR A 352 -0.58 18.59 -1.69
CA THR A 352 -1.22 17.46 -1.01
C THR A 352 -0.78 16.15 -1.63
N LEU A 353 -0.39 15.17 -0.83
CA LEU A 353 -0.14 13.81 -1.29
C LEU A 353 -1.44 13.13 -1.68
N LEU A 354 -1.48 12.50 -2.85
CA LEU A 354 -2.66 11.84 -3.42
C LEU A 354 -2.52 10.32 -3.44
N ASP A 355 -1.37 9.81 -3.86
CA ASP A 355 -1.04 8.38 -3.80
C ASP A 355 0.38 8.21 -3.25
N ILE A 356 0.50 7.39 -2.22
CA ILE A 356 1.78 7.12 -1.54
C ILE A 356 2.46 5.85 -2.04
N ALA A 357 1.84 5.09 -2.91
CA ALA A 357 2.40 3.90 -3.53
C ALA A 357 1.92 3.78 -4.98
N PRO A 358 2.12 4.84 -5.81
CA PRO A 358 1.63 4.83 -7.17
C PRO A 358 2.36 3.75 -7.97
N PRO A 359 1.66 3.10 -8.90
CA PRO A 359 2.28 2.08 -9.74
C PRO A 359 3.36 2.68 -10.63
N ARG A 360 4.34 1.84 -10.99
CA ARG A 360 5.44 2.21 -11.87
C ARG A 360 4.99 2.16 -13.33
N PHE A 361 4.44 3.26 -13.85
CA PHE A 361 4.07 3.38 -15.26
C PHE A 361 5.08 4.16 -16.10
N LYS A 362 4.95 4.06 -17.43
CA LYS A 362 5.54 5.02 -18.35
C LYS A 362 4.86 6.39 -18.14
N LEU A 363 5.63 7.39 -17.79
CA LEU A 363 5.28 8.68 -17.20
C LEU A 363 4.33 9.60 -17.97
N LYS A 364 3.92 9.28 -19.18
CA LYS A 364 3.07 10.13 -20.03
C LYS A 364 1.79 9.43 -20.49
N ALA A 365 1.33 8.42 -19.76
CA ALA A 365 0.06 7.80 -20.11
C ALA A 365 -1.10 8.72 -19.69
N PRO A 366 -1.97 9.18 -20.59
CA PRO A 366 -3.15 9.98 -20.26
C PRO A 366 -4.01 9.34 -19.16
N ALA A 367 -4.06 8.01 -19.12
CA ALA A 367 -4.75 7.23 -18.11
C ALA A 367 -4.19 7.48 -16.69
N HIS A 368 -2.88 7.73 -16.54
CA HIS A 368 -2.30 8.01 -15.22
C HIS A 368 -2.70 9.40 -14.71
N LEU A 369 -2.70 10.41 -15.58
CA LEU A 369 -3.16 11.75 -15.22
C LEU A 369 -4.65 11.74 -14.83
N ALA A 370 -5.49 10.98 -15.56
CA ALA A 370 -6.89 10.81 -15.21
C ALA A 370 -7.06 10.14 -13.83
N HIS A 371 -6.25 9.11 -13.54
CA HIS A 371 -6.21 8.46 -12.23
C HIS A 371 -5.87 9.45 -11.11
N VAL A 372 -4.76 10.20 -11.23
CA VAL A 372 -4.33 11.16 -10.21
C VAL A 372 -5.38 12.27 -9.99
N ARG A 373 -6.05 12.71 -11.08
CA ARG A 373 -7.14 13.67 -11.00
C ARG A 373 -8.35 13.12 -10.23
N LEU A 374 -8.73 11.86 -10.48
CA LEU A 374 -9.80 11.21 -9.71
C LEU A 374 -9.46 11.09 -8.21
N LEU A 375 -8.20 10.85 -7.87
CA LEU A 375 -7.78 10.83 -6.47
C LEU A 375 -7.84 12.22 -5.81
N ALA A 376 -7.64 13.30 -6.58
CA ALA A 376 -7.66 14.67 -6.07
C ALA A 376 -9.07 15.23 -5.92
N GLU A 377 -9.96 14.94 -6.88
CA GLU A 377 -11.25 15.62 -7.04
C GLU A 377 -12.44 14.70 -6.75
N GLY A 378 -12.21 13.38 -6.67
CA GLY A 378 -13.27 12.37 -6.53
C GLY A 378 -13.89 12.33 -5.13
N SER A 379 -15.15 11.90 -5.10
CA SER A 379 -15.82 11.55 -3.84
C SER A 379 -15.16 10.32 -3.18
N PRO A 380 -15.34 10.09 -1.87
CA PRO A 380 -14.74 8.96 -1.18
C PRO A 380 -14.96 7.59 -1.83
N ASP A 381 -16.16 7.33 -2.33
CA ASP A 381 -16.49 6.10 -3.05
C ASP A 381 -15.75 6.00 -4.39
N THR A 382 -15.67 7.11 -5.14
CA THR A 382 -14.90 7.19 -6.39
C THR A 382 -13.42 6.93 -6.17
N VAL A 383 -12.83 7.48 -5.11
CA VAL A 383 -11.42 7.26 -4.75
C VAL A 383 -11.16 5.78 -4.43
N VAL A 384 -12.00 5.16 -3.61
CA VAL A 384 -11.87 3.74 -3.26
C VAL A 384 -12.07 2.86 -4.51
N GLU A 385 -13.08 3.13 -5.32
CA GLU A 385 -13.34 2.41 -6.57
C GLU A 385 -12.14 2.48 -7.51
N GLU A 386 -11.54 3.67 -7.65
CA GLU A 386 -10.39 3.89 -8.53
C GLU A 386 -9.17 3.07 -8.07
N HIS A 387 -8.92 2.98 -6.78
CA HIS A 387 -7.86 2.10 -6.26
C HIS A 387 -8.14 0.62 -6.55
N VAL A 388 -9.40 0.17 -6.41
CA VAL A 388 -9.79 -1.22 -6.73
C VAL A 388 -9.68 -1.48 -8.23
N ARG A 389 -10.13 -0.53 -9.08
CA ARG A 389 -10.02 -0.62 -10.55
C ARG A 389 -8.56 -0.67 -11.00
N HIS A 390 -7.73 0.18 -10.40
CA HIS A 390 -6.32 0.31 -10.75
C HIS A 390 -5.50 -0.93 -10.39
N ALA A 391 -5.91 -1.70 -9.37
CA ALA A 391 -5.31 -2.98 -9.02
C ALA A 391 -5.53 -4.07 -10.09
N GLY A 392 -6.46 -3.84 -11.03
CA GLY A 392 -6.72 -4.73 -12.16
C GLY A 392 -7.14 -6.14 -11.73
N GLY A 393 -6.71 -7.14 -12.50
CA GLY A 393 -7.03 -8.55 -12.23
C GLY A 393 -6.34 -9.16 -11.02
N ALA A 394 -5.35 -8.48 -10.41
CA ALA A 394 -4.75 -8.91 -9.16
C ALA A 394 -5.64 -8.58 -7.96
N GLY A 395 -6.50 -7.55 -8.09
CA GLY A 395 -7.28 -7.04 -6.98
C GLY A 395 -6.44 -6.35 -5.90
N VAL A 396 -7.10 -5.91 -4.85
CA VAL A 396 -6.47 -5.21 -3.72
C VAL A 396 -6.92 -5.82 -2.40
N ARG A 397 -5.99 -5.91 -1.44
CA ARG A 397 -6.29 -6.33 -0.07
C ARG A 397 -6.67 -5.14 0.78
N PHE A 398 -7.56 -5.36 1.75
CA PHE A 398 -8.05 -4.35 2.68
C PHE A 398 -6.92 -3.62 3.42
N GLY A 399 -5.97 -4.37 4.02
CA GLY A 399 -4.85 -3.79 4.77
C GLY A 399 -4.02 -2.80 3.93
N PRO A 400 -3.40 -3.22 2.81
CA PRO A 400 -2.70 -2.30 1.91
C PRO A 400 -3.57 -1.15 1.38
N LEU A 401 -4.87 -1.36 1.12
CA LEU A 401 -5.77 -0.31 0.67
C LEU A 401 -6.01 0.73 1.78
N SER A 402 -6.16 0.30 3.04
CA SER A 402 -6.37 1.22 4.17
C SER A 402 -5.22 2.20 4.38
N GLY A 403 -3.99 1.81 4.01
CA GLY A 403 -2.83 2.72 4.00
C GLY A 403 -2.75 3.64 2.77
N ARG A 404 -3.66 3.52 1.80
CA ARG A 404 -3.67 4.32 0.55
C ARG A 404 -4.89 5.23 0.41
N VAL A 405 -5.71 5.32 1.44
CA VAL A 405 -6.91 6.18 1.47
C VAL A 405 -6.91 7.02 2.75
N PRO A 406 -7.47 8.24 2.71
CA PRO A 406 -7.52 9.13 3.87
C PRO A 406 -8.68 8.80 4.84
N PHE A 407 -9.13 7.55 4.87
CA PHE A 407 -10.30 7.13 5.66
C PHE A 407 -9.91 6.08 6.69
N GLY A 408 -10.61 6.08 7.83
CA GLY A 408 -10.49 5.02 8.82
C GLY A 408 -11.01 3.66 8.31
N PRO A 409 -10.55 2.56 8.93
CA PRO A 409 -10.90 1.20 8.50
C PRO A 409 -12.40 0.92 8.42
N GLU A 410 -13.19 1.43 9.37
CA GLU A 410 -14.66 1.24 9.39
C GLU A 410 -15.32 1.93 8.20
N ARG A 411 -14.96 3.20 7.94
CA ARG A 411 -15.47 3.94 6.78
C ARG A 411 -15.09 3.29 5.46
N LEU A 412 -13.83 2.85 5.34
CA LEU A 412 -13.35 2.13 4.16
C LEU A 412 -14.16 0.85 3.92
N ARG A 413 -14.45 0.09 4.98
CA ARG A 413 -15.26 -1.14 4.88
C ARG A 413 -16.67 -0.82 4.38
N GLY A 414 -17.31 0.20 4.93
CA GLY A 414 -18.62 0.65 4.47
C GLY A 414 -18.65 1.09 2.99
N LEU A 415 -17.59 1.79 2.53
CA LEU A 415 -17.44 2.18 1.12
C LEU A 415 -17.28 0.95 0.20
N LEU A 416 -16.46 -0.03 0.59
CA LEU A 416 -16.29 -1.28 -0.17
C LEU A 416 -17.58 -2.08 -0.25
N GLU A 417 -18.34 -2.18 0.84
CA GLU A 417 -19.68 -2.80 0.86
C GLU A 417 -20.66 -2.05 -0.04
N GLY A 418 -20.58 -0.72 -0.08
CA GLY A 418 -21.34 0.11 -1.02
C GLY A 418 -21.03 -0.22 -2.48
N LEU A 419 -19.75 -0.34 -2.82
CA LEU A 419 -19.30 -0.72 -4.16
C LEU A 419 -19.73 -2.14 -4.54
N GLN A 420 -19.74 -3.08 -3.59
CA GLN A 420 -20.22 -4.44 -3.82
C GLN A 420 -21.74 -4.45 -4.10
N ARG A 421 -22.54 -3.75 -3.29
CA ARG A 421 -24.00 -3.63 -3.52
C ARG A 421 -24.34 -2.97 -4.85
N ALA A 422 -23.50 -2.04 -5.31
CA ALA A 422 -23.62 -1.40 -6.63
C ALA A 422 -23.10 -2.28 -7.79
N GLY A 423 -22.57 -3.47 -7.53
CA GLY A 423 -21.99 -4.36 -8.55
C GLY A 423 -20.68 -3.86 -9.17
N ARG A 424 -20.00 -2.87 -8.53
CA ARG A 424 -18.75 -2.28 -9.03
C ARG A 424 -17.51 -3.00 -8.52
N ALA A 425 -17.59 -3.64 -7.36
CA ALA A 425 -16.53 -4.47 -6.80
C ALA A 425 -17.04 -5.87 -6.45
N VAL A 426 -16.18 -6.86 -6.53
CA VAL A 426 -16.44 -8.25 -6.14
C VAL A 426 -15.46 -8.63 -5.03
N ALA A 427 -15.98 -9.12 -3.90
CA ALA A 427 -15.15 -9.70 -2.85
C ALA A 427 -14.74 -11.11 -3.23
N ILE A 428 -13.43 -11.35 -3.29
CA ILE A 428 -12.85 -12.68 -3.49
C ILE A 428 -12.85 -13.45 -2.16
N ASP A 429 -12.54 -12.73 -1.09
CA ASP A 429 -12.69 -13.16 0.30
C ASP A 429 -13.02 -11.93 1.18
N ARG A 430 -13.01 -12.10 2.51
CA ARG A 430 -13.35 -11.04 3.47
C ARG A 430 -12.51 -9.77 3.30
N ASP A 431 -11.26 -9.90 2.89
CA ASP A 431 -10.27 -8.80 2.86
C ASP A 431 -9.63 -8.59 1.49
N TRP A 432 -10.21 -9.15 0.42
CA TRP A 432 -9.69 -9.04 -0.94
C TRP A 432 -10.77 -8.68 -1.95
N PHE A 433 -10.55 -7.63 -2.73
CA PHE A 433 -11.54 -7.03 -3.62
C PHE A 433 -10.97 -6.89 -5.04
N VAL A 434 -11.81 -7.13 -6.04
CA VAL A 434 -11.48 -6.95 -7.47
C VAL A 434 -12.57 -6.08 -8.10
N HIS A 435 -12.19 -5.18 -9.00
CA HIS A 435 -13.14 -4.39 -9.76
C HIS A 435 -13.93 -5.27 -10.73
N ALA A 436 -15.25 -5.07 -10.82
CA ALA A 436 -16.12 -5.91 -11.64
C ALA A 436 -15.71 -5.94 -13.12
N GLU A 437 -15.31 -4.79 -13.70
CA GLU A 437 -14.80 -4.72 -15.09
C GLU A 437 -13.51 -5.52 -15.29
N SER A 438 -12.62 -5.51 -14.30
CA SER A 438 -11.36 -6.28 -14.36
C SER A 438 -11.63 -7.78 -14.33
N LEU A 439 -12.58 -8.20 -13.48
CA LEU A 439 -13.02 -9.59 -13.41
C LEU A 439 -13.74 -10.03 -14.69
N ALA A 440 -14.60 -9.17 -15.25
CA ALA A 440 -15.29 -9.43 -16.53
C ALA A 440 -14.29 -9.56 -17.69
N ARG A 441 -13.26 -8.71 -17.73
CA ARG A 441 -12.18 -8.81 -18.72
C ARG A 441 -11.41 -10.13 -18.58
N LEU A 442 -11.05 -10.50 -17.35
CA LEU A 442 -10.37 -11.77 -17.09
C LEU A 442 -11.23 -12.97 -17.48
N ARG A 443 -12.56 -12.90 -17.22
CA ARG A 443 -13.54 -13.87 -17.69
C ARG A 443 -13.48 -14.06 -19.21
N GLY A 444 -13.51 -12.96 -19.97
CA GLY A 444 -13.40 -13.01 -21.43
C GLY A 444 -12.12 -13.66 -21.92
N LEU A 445 -10.98 -13.37 -21.25
CA LEU A 445 -9.70 -13.99 -21.58
C LEU A 445 -9.68 -15.50 -21.27
N VAL A 446 -10.24 -15.94 -20.16
CA VAL A 446 -10.35 -17.36 -19.79
C VAL A 446 -11.21 -18.12 -20.79
N VAL A 447 -12.41 -17.62 -21.07
CA VAL A 447 -13.32 -18.27 -22.03
C VAL A 447 -12.70 -18.30 -23.43
N GLY A 448 -12.15 -17.17 -23.90
CA GLY A 448 -11.50 -17.09 -25.21
C GLY A 448 -10.28 -18.03 -25.35
N ALA A 449 -9.49 -18.19 -24.29
CA ALA A 449 -8.37 -19.13 -24.27
C ALA A 449 -8.84 -20.60 -24.42
N LEU A 450 -9.93 -20.97 -23.74
CA LEU A 450 -10.54 -22.29 -23.87
C LEU A 450 -11.15 -22.52 -25.25
N GLU A 451 -11.84 -21.52 -25.81
CA GLU A 451 -12.39 -21.60 -27.16
C GLU A 451 -11.31 -21.79 -28.23
N GLN A 452 -10.21 -21.06 -28.12
CA GLN A 452 -9.06 -21.22 -29.02
C GLN A 452 -8.43 -22.61 -28.87
N PHE A 453 -8.28 -23.09 -27.63
CA PHE A 453 -7.73 -24.41 -27.36
C PHE A 453 -8.61 -25.51 -27.97
N HIS A 454 -9.93 -25.49 -27.75
CA HIS A 454 -10.84 -26.50 -28.28
C HIS A 454 -10.95 -26.48 -29.80
N ARG A 455 -10.77 -25.29 -30.42
CA ARG A 455 -10.68 -25.20 -31.89
C ARG A 455 -9.38 -25.79 -32.44
N ALA A 456 -8.26 -25.56 -31.73
CA ALA A 456 -6.97 -26.06 -32.15
C ALA A 456 -6.76 -27.54 -31.83
N SER A 457 -7.40 -28.07 -30.80
CA SER A 457 -7.28 -29.47 -30.34
C SER A 457 -8.64 -30.03 -29.93
N PRO A 458 -9.56 -30.30 -30.90
CA PRO A 458 -10.95 -30.67 -30.62
C PRO A 458 -11.08 -32.03 -29.92
N LEU A 459 -10.09 -32.88 -30.03
CA LEU A 459 -10.06 -34.20 -29.39
C LEU A 459 -9.51 -34.20 -27.96
N ARG A 460 -8.97 -33.06 -27.49
CA ARG A 460 -8.49 -32.95 -26.12
C ARG A 460 -9.63 -32.53 -25.19
N PRO A 461 -9.83 -33.25 -24.07
CA PRO A 461 -10.98 -33.02 -23.17
C PRO A 461 -10.89 -31.68 -22.41
N GLY A 462 -9.72 -31.11 -22.26
CA GLY A 462 -9.52 -29.85 -21.56
C GLY A 462 -8.06 -29.45 -21.43
N MET A 463 -7.84 -28.20 -20.96
CA MET A 463 -6.54 -27.59 -20.71
C MET A 463 -6.20 -27.66 -19.21
N SER A 464 -4.92 -27.73 -18.82
CA SER A 464 -4.54 -27.66 -17.42
C SER A 464 -4.85 -26.28 -16.83
N ARG A 465 -5.17 -26.23 -15.51
CA ARG A 465 -5.42 -24.96 -14.82
C ARG A 465 -4.24 -23.98 -14.91
N GLU A 466 -3.01 -24.52 -14.83
CA GLU A 466 -1.80 -23.70 -14.89
C GLU A 466 -1.61 -23.09 -16.30
N GLU A 467 -1.78 -23.91 -17.35
CA GLU A 467 -1.70 -23.43 -18.72
C GLU A 467 -2.79 -22.37 -19.00
N LEU A 468 -4.03 -22.61 -18.55
CA LEU A 468 -5.14 -21.67 -18.71
C LEU A 468 -4.85 -20.34 -17.98
N ARG A 469 -4.32 -20.40 -16.75
CA ARG A 469 -3.92 -19.21 -16.01
C ARG A 469 -2.86 -18.41 -16.77
N GLY A 470 -1.84 -19.09 -17.30
CA GLY A 470 -0.78 -18.47 -18.09
C GLY A 470 -1.31 -17.81 -19.36
N ARG A 471 -2.16 -18.49 -20.14
CA ARG A 471 -2.76 -17.96 -21.38
C ARG A 471 -3.73 -16.80 -21.13
N ALA A 472 -4.50 -16.86 -20.06
CA ALA A 472 -5.40 -15.79 -19.66
C ALA A 472 -4.66 -14.60 -19.02
N GLY A 473 -3.36 -14.73 -18.72
CA GLY A 473 -2.58 -13.69 -18.06
C GLY A 473 -3.10 -13.35 -16.67
N ALA A 474 -3.70 -14.32 -15.96
CA ALA A 474 -4.27 -14.11 -14.63
C ALA A 474 -3.13 -13.91 -13.59
N PRO A 475 -3.02 -12.72 -12.99
CA PRO A 475 -1.87 -12.37 -12.17
C PRO A 475 -1.89 -13.05 -10.80
N ASP A 476 -3.07 -13.42 -10.29
CA ASP A 476 -3.25 -13.99 -8.97
C ASP A 476 -4.05 -15.29 -9.00
N GLU A 477 -3.58 -16.30 -8.25
CA GLU A 477 -4.17 -17.63 -8.21
C GLU A 477 -5.54 -17.69 -7.52
N ARG A 478 -5.74 -16.88 -6.46
CA ARG A 478 -7.02 -16.88 -5.73
C ARG A 478 -8.11 -16.20 -6.54
N VAL A 479 -7.79 -15.06 -7.19
CA VAL A 479 -8.72 -14.39 -8.10
C VAL A 479 -9.09 -15.32 -9.25
N PHE A 480 -8.10 -16.00 -9.82
CA PHE A 480 -8.33 -16.99 -10.87
C PHE A 480 -9.19 -18.16 -10.38
N GLY A 481 -8.90 -18.69 -9.19
CA GLY A 481 -9.70 -19.76 -8.58
C GLY A 481 -11.15 -19.37 -8.32
N HIS A 482 -11.37 -18.15 -7.79
CA HIS A 482 -12.71 -17.59 -7.59
C HIS A 482 -13.47 -17.48 -8.93
N LEU A 483 -12.80 -16.94 -9.96
CA LEU A 483 -13.40 -16.81 -11.30
C LEU A 483 -13.78 -18.18 -11.89
N LEU A 484 -12.91 -19.19 -11.80
CA LEU A 484 -13.22 -20.54 -12.27
C LEU A 484 -14.43 -21.12 -11.54
N GLY A 485 -14.49 -20.97 -10.21
CA GLY A 485 -15.63 -21.41 -9.42
C GLY A 485 -16.96 -20.74 -9.82
N SER A 486 -16.91 -19.43 -10.09
CA SER A 486 -18.08 -18.69 -10.60
C SER A 486 -18.53 -19.20 -11.97
N LEU A 487 -17.59 -19.35 -12.92
CA LEU A 487 -17.87 -19.86 -14.26
C LEU A 487 -18.40 -21.30 -14.26
N GLU A 488 -17.94 -22.12 -13.32
CA GLU A 488 -18.43 -23.47 -13.13
C GLU A 488 -19.85 -23.49 -12.57
N SER A 489 -20.13 -22.66 -11.56
CA SER A 489 -21.47 -22.53 -10.98
C SER A 489 -22.50 -22.00 -11.98
N GLU A 490 -22.07 -21.13 -12.90
CA GLU A 490 -22.86 -20.62 -14.01
C GLU A 490 -23.04 -21.62 -15.16
N GLY A 491 -22.35 -22.77 -15.12
CA GLY A 491 -22.41 -23.79 -16.17
C GLY A 491 -21.66 -23.42 -17.46
N VAL A 492 -20.76 -22.45 -17.42
CA VAL A 492 -19.95 -22.00 -18.58
C VAL A 492 -18.78 -22.93 -18.82
N LEU A 493 -18.18 -23.43 -17.76
CA LEU A 493 -17.07 -24.39 -17.83
C LEU A 493 -17.29 -25.58 -16.88
N ARG A 494 -16.46 -26.60 -17.05
CA ARG A 494 -16.35 -27.73 -16.13
C ARG A 494 -14.88 -27.94 -15.77
N ALA A 495 -14.62 -28.12 -14.48
CA ALA A 495 -13.31 -28.47 -13.98
C ALA A 495 -13.30 -29.94 -13.55
N ASP A 496 -12.41 -30.74 -14.12
CA ASP A 496 -12.17 -32.14 -13.73
C ASP A 496 -10.72 -32.28 -13.26
N ARG A 497 -10.55 -32.41 -11.94
CA ARG A 497 -9.26 -32.43 -11.23
C ARG A 497 -8.38 -31.21 -11.61
N ASP A 498 -7.40 -31.40 -12.49
CA ASP A 498 -6.45 -30.39 -12.95
C ASP A 498 -6.76 -29.80 -14.34
N LYS A 499 -7.79 -30.34 -15.03
CA LYS A 499 -8.20 -29.89 -16.36
C LYS A 499 -9.48 -29.06 -16.31
N VAL A 500 -9.53 -28.04 -17.19
CA VAL A 500 -10.67 -27.16 -17.36
C VAL A 500 -11.11 -27.18 -18.83
N ARG A 501 -12.39 -27.24 -19.07
CA ARG A 501 -13.01 -27.19 -20.41
C ARG A 501 -14.27 -26.33 -20.42
N LEU A 502 -14.65 -25.89 -21.59
CA LEU A 502 -15.98 -25.31 -21.76
C LEU A 502 -17.08 -26.38 -21.55
N ALA A 503 -18.17 -26.01 -20.91
CA ALA A 503 -19.28 -26.92 -20.67
C ALA A 503 -19.92 -27.41 -21.99
N SER A 504 -19.87 -26.56 -23.04
CA SER A 504 -20.32 -26.88 -24.40
C SER A 504 -19.39 -27.78 -25.18
N HIS A 505 -18.14 -27.99 -24.71
CA HIS A 505 -17.18 -28.82 -25.42
C HIS A 505 -17.39 -30.31 -25.10
N GLU A 506 -17.70 -31.08 -26.12
CA GLU A 506 -17.74 -32.51 -26.11
C GLU A 506 -16.78 -33.06 -27.15
N VAL A 507 -15.92 -34.02 -26.73
CA VAL A 507 -15.06 -34.73 -27.69
C VAL A 507 -15.94 -35.67 -28.50
N ARG A 508 -16.09 -35.36 -29.77
CA ARG A 508 -16.85 -36.23 -30.72
C ARG A 508 -15.91 -36.66 -31.83
N LEU A 509 -15.75 -37.97 -31.96
CA LEU A 509 -14.99 -38.55 -33.07
C LEU A 509 -15.89 -38.64 -34.31
N THR A 510 -15.34 -38.35 -35.47
CA THR A 510 -15.98 -38.71 -36.74
C THR A 510 -15.98 -40.22 -36.91
N ALA A 511 -16.82 -40.75 -37.81
CA ALA A 511 -16.86 -42.18 -38.08
C ALA A 511 -15.52 -42.73 -38.56
N GLU A 512 -14.73 -41.92 -39.25
CA GLU A 512 -13.36 -42.28 -39.70
C GLU A 512 -12.39 -42.30 -38.54
N GLN A 513 -12.38 -41.25 -37.70
CA GLN A 513 -11.58 -41.15 -36.49
C GLN A 513 -11.89 -42.28 -35.51
N GLN A 514 -13.18 -42.64 -35.36
CA GLN A 514 -13.60 -43.78 -34.51
C GLN A 514 -12.99 -45.08 -35.01
N ARG A 515 -13.05 -45.36 -36.32
CA ARG A 515 -12.42 -46.58 -36.91
C ARG A 515 -10.91 -46.65 -36.67
N VAL A 516 -10.27 -45.48 -36.68
CA VAL A 516 -8.83 -45.38 -36.40
C VAL A 516 -8.54 -45.69 -34.93
N VAL A 517 -9.28 -45.06 -34.03
CA VAL A 517 -9.20 -45.30 -32.58
C VAL A 517 -9.42 -46.77 -32.25
N ASP A 518 -10.48 -47.37 -32.80
CA ASP A 518 -10.78 -48.79 -32.58
C ASP A 518 -9.63 -49.69 -33.07
N ARG A 519 -9.05 -49.39 -34.24
CA ARG A 519 -7.91 -50.14 -34.79
C ARG A 519 -6.65 -49.98 -33.94
N LEU A 520 -6.36 -48.77 -33.47
CA LEU A 520 -5.23 -48.54 -32.57
C LEU A 520 -5.42 -49.26 -31.23
N GLU A 521 -6.61 -49.14 -30.61
CA GLU A 521 -6.95 -49.83 -29.37
C GLU A 521 -6.78 -51.35 -29.55
N GLN A 522 -7.31 -51.93 -30.64
CA GLN A 522 -7.20 -53.34 -30.92
C GLN A 522 -5.74 -53.78 -31.14
N THR A 523 -4.94 -52.97 -31.84
CA THR A 523 -3.51 -53.23 -32.05
C THR A 523 -2.76 -53.39 -30.73
N TYR A 524 -3.03 -52.51 -29.75
CA TYR A 524 -2.42 -52.59 -28.43
C TYR A 524 -2.99 -53.72 -27.55
N LEU A 525 -4.26 -54.03 -27.71
CA LEU A 525 -4.90 -55.16 -27.01
C LEU A 525 -4.35 -56.51 -27.48
N ASP A 526 -4.25 -56.71 -28.80
CA ASP A 526 -3.75 -57.92 -29.40
C ASP A 526 -2.25 -58.13 -29.13
N ALA A 527 -1.48 -57.07 -29.07
CA ALA A 527 -0.06 -57.11 -28.76
C ALA A 527 0.23 -57.52 -27.30
N ALA A 528 -0.77 -57.42 -26.43
CA ALA A 528 -0.74 -57.85 -25.02
C ALA A 528 0.52 -57.40 -24.25
N ALA A 529 1.51 -58.28 -24.07
CA ALA A 529 2.71 -58.04 -23.29
C ALA A 529 3.91 -57.49 -24.11
N ALA A 530 3.79 -57.38 -25.45
CA ALA A 530 4.84 -56.88 -26.33
C ALA A 530 4.31 -55.81 -27.32
N PRO A 531 3.79 -54.69 -26.84
CA PRO A 531 3.15 -53.69 -27.68
C PRO A 531 4.15 -52.99 -28.61
N PRO A 532 3.69 -52.54 -29.81
CA PRO A 532 4.50 -51.74 -30.71
C PRO A 532 4.75 -50.34 -30.13
N GLY A 533 5.78 -49.65 -30.63
CA GLY A 533 5.95 -48.22 -30.33
C GLY A 533 4.83 -47.38 -30.97
N PRO A 534 4.61 -46.13 -30.51
CA PRO A 534 3.56 -45.27 -31.03
C PRO A 534 3.63 -45.06 -32.56
N GLU A 535 4.79 -44.76 -33.10
CA GLU A 535 5.01 -44.59 -34.56
C GLU A 535 4.70 -45.85 -35.35
N GLU A 536 5.12 -47.01 -34.85
CA GLU A 536 4.85 -48.30 -35.46
C GLU A 536 3.34 -48.65 -35.44
N ALA A 537 2.68 -48.37 -34.31
CA ALA A 537 1.24 -48.58 -34.18
C ALA A 537 0.44 -47.67 -35.12
N LEU A 538 0.82 -46.39 -35.24
CA LEU A 538 0.24 -45.44 -36.16
C LEU A 538 0.45 -45.85 -37.62
N GLY A 539 1.66 -46.29 -37.99
CA GLY A 539 1.94 -46.81 -39.33
C GLY A 539 1.13 -48.04 -39.69
N ARG A 540 0.94 -49.01 -38.77
CA ARG A 540 0.07 -50.18 -38.94
C ARG A 540 -1.42 -49.83 -39.10
N ALA A 541 -1.85 -48.71 -38.49
CA ALA A 541 -3.21 -48.19 -38.64
C ALA A 541 -3.46 -47.49 -39.98
N GLY A 542 -2.43 -47.32 -40.81
CA GLY A 542 -2.54 -46.73 -42.16
C GLY A 542 -2.57 -45.20 -42.18
N LEU A 543 -1.93 -44.57 -41.22
CA LEU A 543 -2.00 -43.16 -40.95
C LEU A 543 -0.62 -42.49 -41.12
N ALA A 544 -0.56 -41.41 -41.91
CA ALA A 544 0.63 -40.60 -42.10
C ALA A 544 0.23 -39.10 -42.27
N GLY A 545 0.02 -38.37 -41.15
CA GLY A 545 -0.37 -36.95 -41.14
C GLY A 545 -0.70 -36.48 -39.72
N GLY A 546 -0.82 -35.17 -39.41
CA GLY A 546 -0.78 -34.61 -38.07
C GLY A 546 -1.90 -34.98 -37.07
N GLU A 547 -3.08 -35.44 -37.49
CA GLU A 547 -4.19 -35.76 -36.59
C GLU A 547 -4.03 -37.08 -35.79
N GLU A 548 -3.16 -37.91 -36.25
CA GLU A 548 -2.97 -39.30 -35.70
C GLU A 548 -2.38 -39.28 -34.30
N HIS A 549 -1.51 -38.34 -34.06
CA HIS A 549 -0.95 -38.17 -32.71
C HIS A 549 -2.01 -37.73 -31.70
N GLU A 550 -3.00 -36.95 -32.11
CA GLU A 550 -4.12 -36.54 -31.25
C GLU A 550 -5.06 -37.72 -30.94
N LEU A 551 -5.33 -38.63 -31.93
CA LEU A 551 -6.13 -39.83 -31.71
C LEU A 551 -5.43 -40.81 -30.78
N PHE A 552 -4.09 -40.94 -30.91
CA PHE A 552 -3.31 -41.72 -29.95
C PHE A 552 -3.37 -41.15 -28.55
N GLN A 553 -3.22 -39.80 -28.41
CA GLN A 553 -3.34 -39.15 -27.12
C GLN A 553 -4.76 -39.24 -26.55
N PHE A 554 -5.79 -39.26 -27.37
CA PHE A 554 -7.17 -39.50 -26.95
C PHE A 554 -7.31 -40.88 -26.24
N LEU A 555 -6.68 -41.95 -26.74
CA LEU A 555 -6.64 -43.27 -26.09
C LEU A 555 -5.86 -43.25 -24.77
N VAL A 556 -4.77 -42.47 -24.71
CA VAL A 556 -3.97 -42.32 -23.49
C VAL A 556 -4.75 -41.54 -22.43
N GLU A 557 -5.38 -40.40 -22.80
CA GLU A 557 -6.19 -39.58 -21.90
C GLU A 557 -7.47 -40.31 -21.46
N GLY A 558 -8.07 -41.11 -22.36
CA GLY A 558 -9.19 -42.00 -22.06
C GLY A 558 -8.79 -43.22 -21.21
N ARG A 559 -7.53 -43.34 -20.80
CA ARG A 559 -6.97 -44.46 -20.01
C ARG A 559 -7.13 -45.82 -20.66
N LYS A 560 -7.36 -45.88 -21.95
CA LYS A 560 -7.33 -47.10 -22.71
C LYS A 560 -5.89 -47.59 -22.92
N LEU A 561 -4.99 -46.62 -23.17
CA LEU A 561 -3.55 -46.86 -23.20
C LEU A 561 -2.87 -46.23 -21.97
N VAL A 562 -1.97 -46.99 -21.36
CA VAL A 562 -1.23 -46.60 -20.17
C VAL A 562 0.25 -46.50 -20.51
N ARG A 563 0.84 -45.33 -20.24
CA ARG A 563 2.28 -45.11 -20.44
C ARG A 563 3.08 -45.83 -19.35
N VAL A 564 3.91 -46.75 -19.71
CA VAL A 564 4.80 -47.52 -18.81
C VAL A 564 6.20 -46.90 -18.78
N LYS A 565 6.70 -46.48 -19.94
CA LYS A 565 7.98 -45.77 -20.10
C LYS A 565 7.90 -44.79 -21.28
N GLU A 566 8.93 -44.00 -21.52
CA GLU A 566 9.02 -42.96 -22.53
C GLU A 566 8.58 -43.46 -23.89
N SER A 567 8.12 -43.80 -24.62
CA SER A 567 7.68 -44.43 -25.88
C SER A 567 7.09 -45.82 -25.74
N LEU A 568 6.78 -46.29 -24.55
CA LEU A 568 6.21 -47.61 -24.31
C LEU A 568 4.83 -47.53 -23.65
N TYR A 569 3.81 -47.89 -24.37
CA TYR A 569 2.41 -47.88 -23.95
C TYR A 569 1.81 -49.26 -23.99
N PHE A 570 0.94 -49.59 -23.06
CA PHE A 570 0.20 -50.85 -23.00
C PHE A 570 -1.30 -50.56 -22.95
N HIS A 571 -2.09 -51.51 -23.47
CA HIS A 571 -3.53 -51.45 -23.22
C HIS A 571 -3.83 -51.71 -21.74
N ALA A 572 -4.77 -50.98 -21.16
CA ALA A 572 -5.08 -51.09 -19.73
C ALA A 572 -5.45 -52.50 -19.31
N GLN A 573 -6.34 -53.16 -20.07
CA GLN A 573 -6.73 -54.57 -19.82
C GLN A 573 -5.54 -55.53 -19.90
N ALA A 574 -4.61 -55.29 -20.82
CA ALA A 574 -3.40 -56.12 -20.92
C ALA A 574 -2.50 -55.96 -19.68
N LEU A 575 -2.36 -54.72 -19.17
CA LEU A 575 -1.63 -54.45 -17.92
C LEU A 575 -2.28 -55.12 -16.71
N ASP A 576 -3.61 -55.05 -16.61
CA ASP A 576 -4.34 -55.73 -15.53
C ASP A 576 -4.13 -57.25 -15.58
N ALA A 577 -4.25 -57.86 -16.75
CA ALA A 577 -3.98 -59.28 -16.94
C ALA A 577 -2.52 -59.67 -16.64
N ILE A 578 -1.55 -58.80 -16.98
CA ILE A 578 -0.13 -58.98 -16.63
C ILE A 578 0.05 -58.86 -15.12
N GLN A 579 -0.58 -57.89 -14.47
CA GLN A 579 -0.54 -57.71 -13.02
C GLN A 579 -1.05 -58.96 -12.29
N ASP A 580 -2.20 -59.48 -12.72
CA ASP A 580 -2.79 -60.67 -12.10
C ASP A 580 -1.85 -61.91 -12.20
N LYS A 581 -1.26 -62.13 -13.38
CA LYS A 581 -0.25 -63.18 -13.58
C LYS A 581 0.99 -62.96 -12.71
N LEU A 582 1.45 -61.73 -12.61
CA LEU A 582 2.60 -61.35 -11.79
C LEU A 582 2.35 -61.60 -10.30
N VAL A 583 1.18 -61.16 -9.81
CA VAL A 583 0.77 -61.36 -8.41
C VAL A 583 0.60 -62.82 -8.08
N ALA A 584 0.01 -63.63 -8.98
CA ALA A 584 -0.11 -65.11 -8.82
C ALA A 584 1.26 -65.79 -8.69
N MET A 585 2.21 -65.46 -9.58
CA MET A 585 3.57 -65.98 -9.52
C MET A 585 4.31 -65.52 -8.24
N LEU A 586 4.15 -64.30 -7.79
CA LEU A 586 4.77 -63.77 -6.57
C LEU A 586 4.21 -64.45 -5.30
N ARG A 587 2.94 -64.80 -5.30
CA ARG A 587 2.33 -65.57 -4.20
C ARG A 587 2.90 -67.00 -4.11
N GLU A 588 3.24 -67.58 -5.25
CA GLU A 588 3.81 -68.92 -5.32
C GLU A 588 5.32 -68.92 -5.01
N ARG A 589 6.09 -68.03 -5.64
CA ARG A 589 7.56 -68.03 -5.59
C ARG A 589 8.18 -67.12 -4.57
N LYS A 590 7.37 -66.27 -3.92
CA LYS A 590 7.73 -65.19 -2.95
C LYS A 590 8.58 -64.08 -3.53
N GLU A 591 9.50 -64.34 -4.43
CA GLU A 591 10.36 -63.36 -5.11
C GLU A 591 10.55 -63.74 -6.59
N ILE A 592 10.69 -62.77 -7.45
CA ILE A 592 10.92 -62.92 -8.90
C ILE A 592 11.98 -61.94 -9.41
N GLY A 593 12.62 -62.27 -10.50
CA GLY A 593 13.56 -61.43 -11.24
C GLY A 593 13.08 -61.08 -12.65
N PRO A 594 13.82 -60.26 -13.40
CA PRO A 594 13.47 -59.91 -14.79
C PRO A 594 13.42 -61.12 -15.74
N GLY A 595 14.17 -62.23 -15.44
CA GLY A 595 14.12 -63.47 -16.18
C GLY A 595 12.79 -64.16 -16.02
N ASP A 596 12.25 -64.27 -14.81
CA ASP A 596 10.98 -64.93 -14.52
C ASP A 596 9.80 -64.28 -15.26
N ILE A 597 9.78 -62.96 -15.35
CA ILE A 597 8.77 -62.21 -16.11
C ILE A 597 8.90 -62.46 -17.62
N LYS A 598 10.14 -62.47 -18.10
CA LYS A 598 10.39 -62.80 -19.51
C LYS A 598 9.80 -64.12 -19.87
N ASP A 599 10.01 -65.16 -19.04
CA ASP A 599 9.54 -66.50 -19.27
C ASP A 599 8.01 -66.65 -19.06
N LEU A 600 7.45 -65.93 -18.05
CA LEU A 600 6.00 -65.89 -17.76
C LEU A 600 5.19 -65.34 -18.93
N LEU A 601 5.69 -64.30 -19.55
CA LEU A 601 4.97 -63.51 -20.56
C LEU A 601 5.47 -63.75 -21.98
N GLY A 602 6.56 -64.50 -22.16
CA GLY A 602 7.16 -64.75 -23.47
C GLY A 602 7.76 -63.54 -24.15
N ILE A 603 8.26 -62.53 -23.36
CA ILE A 603 8.70 -61.25 -23.87
C ILE A 603 10.21 -61.01 -23.72
N SER A 604 10.72 -60.00 -24.44
CA SER A 604 12.13 -59.63 -24.31
C SER A 604 12.38 -58.75 -23.08
N ARG A 605 13.66 -58.64 -22.66
CA ARG A 605 14.06 -57.75 -21.56
C ARG A 605 13.66 -56.27 -21.78
N LYS A 606 13.50 -55.87 -23.06
CA LYS A 606 13.03 -54.50 -23.45
C LYS A 606 11.67 -54.16 -22.81
N TYR A 607 10.80 -55.13 -22.63
CA TYR A 607 9.47 -54.97 -22.04
C TYR A 607 9.44 -55.39 -20.55
N ALA A 608 10.15 -56.45 -20.19
CA ALA A 608 10.12 -56.99 -18.83
C ALA A 608 10.62 -56.02 -17.77
N ILE A 609 11.72 -55.29 -18.04
CA ILE A 609 12.28 -54.32 -17.06
C ILE A 609 11.36 -53.11 -16.85
N PRO A 610 10.87 -52.43 -17.90
CA PRO A 610 9.92 -51.33 -17.72
C PRO A 610 8.62 -51.72 -17.01
N LEU A 611 8.08 -52.93 -17.28
CA LEU A 611 6.88 -53.42 -16.59
C LEU A 611 7.12 -53.59 -15.09
N LEU A 612 8.26 -54.20 -14.70
CA LEU A 612 8.60 -54.30 -13.29
C LEU A 612 8.76 -52.93 -12.61
N GLU A 613 9.46 -51.99 -13.23
CA GLU A 613 9.61 -50.65 -12.74
C GLU A 613 8.25 -49.93 -12.61
N PHE A 614 7.34 -50.18 -13.56
CA PHE A 614 5.98 -49.63 -13.52
C PHE A 614 5.16 -50.19 -12.35
N PHE A 615 5.21 -51.51 -12.10
CA PHE A 615 4.53 -52.13 -10.96
C PHE A 615 5.16 -51.76 -9.61
N ASP A 616 6.48 -51.55 -9.57
CA ASP A 616 7.17 -50.97 -8.40
C ASP A 616 6.62 -49.55 -8.10
N SER A 617 6.48 -48.70 -9.13
CA SER A 617 5.93 -47.34 -9.00
C SER A 617 4.46 -47.31 -8.55
N ARG A 618 3.68 -48.32 -8.99
CA ARG A 618 2.29 -48.52 -8.58
C ARG A 618 2.13 -49.22 -7.22
N ARG A 619 3.24 -49.50 -6.56
CA ARG A 619 3.26 -50.16 -5.25
C ARG A 619 2.65 -51.55 -5.25
N VAL A 620 2.59 -52.24 -6.38
CA VAL A 620 2.20 -53.64 -6.49
C VAL A 620 3.37 -54.52 -6.06
N THR A 621 4.57 -54.18 -6.51
CA THR A 621 5.81 -54.86 -6.15
C THR A 621 6.79 -53.91 -5.43
N ALA A 622 7.79 -54.47 -4.76
CA ALA A 622 8.91 -53.77 -4.17
C ALA A 622 10.23 -54.40 -4.58
N ARG A 623 11.21 -53.62 -4.99
CA ARG A 623 12.53 -54.07 -5.37
C ARG A 623 13.38 -54.40 -4.15
N VAL A 624 13.92 -55.60 -4.06
CA VAL A 624 14.86 -56.06 -3.04
C VAL A 624 16.10 -56.62 -3.76
N GLY A 625 17.16 -55.83 -3.80
CA GLY A 625 18.34 -56.11 -4.62
C GLY A 625 18.02 -56.19 -6.11
N GLU A 626 18.26 -57.32 -6.78
CA GLU A 626 17.89 -57.54 -8.18
C GLU A 626 16.52 -58.18 -8.35
N ARG A 627 15.85 -58.56 -7.26
CA ARG A 627 14.56 -59.25 -7.26
C ARG A 627 13.42 -58.31 -6.82
N ARG A 628 12.19 -58.76 -7.02
CA ARG A 628 10.96 -58.10 -6.58
C ARG A 628 10.14 -59.01 -5.72
N VAL A 629 9.51 -58.46 -4.72
CA VAL A 629 8.57 -59.11 -3.81
C VAL A 629 7.22 -58.45 -3.90
N LEU A 630 6.15 -59.11 -3.51
CA LEU A 630 4.82 -58.52 -3.42
C LEU A 630 4.80 -57.52 -2.28
N ARG A 631 4.27 -56.34 -2.53
CA ARG A 631 4.17 -55.28 -1.50
C ARG A 631 2.85 -55.49 -0.73
N GLY A 632 2.93 -55.82 0.57
CA GLY A 632 1.77 -56.02 1.43
C GLY A 632 1.35 -57.47 1.63
N GLY A 633 2.27 -58.43 1.38
CA GLY A 633 2.14 -59.84 1.77
C GLY A 633 2.76 -60.10 3.14
#